data_d6255bbf92a854475d7eddb7f5373eed
#
_entry.id   d6255bbf92a854475d7eddb7f5373eed
#
_cell.length_a   1.000
_cell.length_b   1.000
_cell.length_c   1.000
_cell.angle_alpha   90.00
_cell.angle_beta   90.00
_cell.angle_gamma   90.00
#
_symmetry.space_group_name_H-M   'P 1'
#
loop_
_entity.id
_entity.type
_entity.pdbx_description
1 polymer ?
#
loop_
_entity_poly.entity_id
_entity_poly.type
_entity_poly.pdbx_seq_one_letter_code
_entity_poly.pdbx_strand_id
1 'polypeptide(L)'
;MAVLRYILLAAAITLTLVLLAHLCLPARAPIPRRTGRRGGIAIAVLTAVYAVAAFWNLGSTRDPQQFCTFEAGESAVLALERETAIATVWYYPGLSTGEYTLAYSTDGVTFTPAGTMPQGYADLFKWLQPEMAATAPATAAYVRITASAHMELGELALYDLQGDHIGVRDIAGPADADALCDEADTVPASSTYYNSTYFDEIYHARTAYKHV
;
A
#
# COMPACT_ATOMS: atom_id res chain seq x y z
N MET A 1 -16.77 16.99 -5.12
CA MET A 1 -16.51 15.66 -4.50
C MET A 1 -16.67 15.66 -2.97
N ALA A 2 -16.13 16.66 -2.23
CA ALA A 2 -16.27 16.73 -0.77
C ALA A 2 -17.73 16.76 -0.27
N VAL A 3 -18.58 17.59 -0.86
CA VAL A 3 -20.00 17.75 -0.45
C VAL A 3 -20.77 16.42 -0.55
N LEU A 4 -20.55 15.64 -1.60
CA LEU A 4 -21.20 14.33 -1.77
C LEU A 4 -20.82 13.34 -0.66
N ARG A 5 -19.54 13.35 -0.22
CA ARG A 5 -19.08 12.52 0.91
C ARG A 5 -19.78 12.86 2.22
N TYR A 6 -19.96 14.15 2.50
CA TYR A 6 -20.69 14.59 3.71
C TYR A 6 -22.17 14.24 3.66
N ILE A 7 -22.80 14.32 2.50
CA ILE A 7 -24.20 13.91 2.33
C ILE A 7 -24.37 12.42 2.56
N LEU A 8 -23.50 11.59 1.98
CA LEU A 8 -23.53 10.14 2.17
C LEU A 8 -23.26 9.73 3.62
N LEU A 9 -22.29 10.39 4.29
CA LEU A 9 -22.01 10.17 5.69
C LEU A 9 -23.19 10.55 6.58
N ALA A 10 -23.82 11.70 6.35
CA ALA A 10 -25.00 12.13 7.09
C ALA A 10 -26.18 11.17 6.88
N ALA A 11 -26.40 10.69 5.65
CA ALA A 11 -27.43 9.70 5.36
C ALA A 11 -27.16 8.36 6.07
N ALA A 12 -25.93 7.88 6.08
CA ALA A 12 -25.52 6.66 6.78
C ALA A 12 -25.73 6.78 8.30
N ILE A 13 -25.30 7.91 8.90
CA ILE A 13 -25.49 8.17 10.33
C ILE A 13 -26.98 8.22 10.69
N THR A 14 -27.79 8.93 9.89
CA THR A 14 -29.24 9.03 10.11
C THR A 14 -29.91 7.66 10.03
N LEU A 15 -29.56 6.84 9.04
CA LEU A 15 -30.07 5.49 8.89
C LEU A 15 -29.69 4.60 10.07
N THR A 16 -28.46 4.68 10.52
CA THR A 16 -27.95 3.93 11.69
C THR A 16 -28.71 4.33 12.96
N LEU A 17 -28.94 5.62 13.19
CA LEU A 17 -29.69 6.12 14.33
C LEU A 17 -31.15 5.66 14.30
N VAL A 18 -31.80 5.65 13.15
CA VAL A 18 -33.17 5.15 12.98
C VAL A 18 -33.26 3.66 13.27
N LEU A 19 -32.28 2.86 12.79
CA LEU A 19 -32.18 1.44 13.06
C LEU A 19 -31.97 1.16 14.56
N LEU A 20 -31.04 1.89 15.19
CA LEU A 20 -30.80 1.79 16.64
C LEU A 20 -32.02 2.17 17.46
N ALA A 21 -32.72 3.26 17.09
CA ALA A 21 -33.96 3.64 17.75
C ALA A 21 -35.04 2.54 17.64
N HIS A 22 -35.14 1.88 16.50
CA HIS A 22 -36.07 0.75 16.31
C HIS A 22 -35.68 -0.49 17.10
N LEU A 23 -34.37 -0.74 17.29
CA LEU A 23 -33.86 -1.86 18.10
C LEU A 23 -34.03 -1.61 19.63
N CYS A 24 -33.95 -0.33 20.06
CA CYS A 24 -34.07 0.05 21.47
C CYS A 24 -35.52 0.25 21.94
N LEU A 25 -36.49 0.32 21.01
CA LEU A 25 -37.90 0.35 21.41
C LEU A 25 -38.30 -1.02 21.97
N PRO A 26 -39.01 -1.10 23.13
CA PRO A 26 -39.42 -2.36 23.73
C PRO A 26 -40.21 -3.18 22.72
N ALA A 27 -39.63 -4.31 22.30
CA ALA A 27 -40.24 -5.21 21.36
C ALA A 27 -41.54 -5.77 21.93
N ARG A 28 -42.68 -5.32 21.44
CA ARG A 28 -43.89 -6.13 21.49
C ARG A 28 -43.58 -7.44 20.77
N ALA A 29 -43.91 -8.59 21.41
CA ALA A 29 -43.63 -9.92 20.92
C ALA A 29 -43.74 -10.01 19.37
N PRO A 30 -42.71 -10.46 18.66
CA PRO A 30 -42.71 -10.41 17.23
C PRO A 30 -43.78 -11.37 16.66
N ILE A 31 -44.85 -10.81 16.16
CA ILE A 31 -45.73 -11.55 15.26
C ILE A 31 -44.87 -11.80 14.02
N PRO A 32 -44.63 -13.07 13.61
CA PRO A 32 -43.86 -13.37 12.41
C PRO A 32 -44.62 -12.82 11.20
N ARG A 33 -44.37 -11.56 10.85
CA ARG A 33 -44.87 -10.98 9.61
C ARG A 33 -44.02 -11.49 8.46
N ARG A 34 -44.61 -12.28 7.58
CA ARG A 34 -44.03 -12.52 6.25
C ARG A 34 -43.76 -11.14 5.65
N THR A 35 -42.49 -10.87 5.37
CA THR A 35 -42.09 -9.63 4.68
C THR A 35 -42.86 -9.57 3.35
N GLY A 36 -43.84 -8.66 3.27
CA GLY A 36 -44.58 -8.45 2.03
C GLY A 36 -43.63 -7.91 0.94
N ARG A 37 -44.06 -7.93 -0.31
CA ARG A 37 -43.27 -7.48 -1.46
C ARG A 37 -42.57 -6.12 -1.23
N ARG A 38 -43.22 -5.18 -0.56
CA ARG A 38 -42.65 -3.87 -0.23
C ARG A 38 -41.48 -3.98 0.77
N GLY A 39 -41.59 -4.85 1.77
CA GLY A 39 -40.50 -5.09 2.72
C GLY A 39 -39.29 -5.77 2.05
N GLY A 40 -39.56 -6.71 1.13
CA GLY A 40 -38.50 -7.34 0.34
C GLY A 40 -37.75 -6.32 -0.55
N ILE A 41 -38.47 -5.39 -1.18
CA ILE A 41 -37.85 -4.33 -1.97
C ILE A 41 -37.01 -3.40 -1.08
N ALA A 42 -37.52 -3.00 0.09
CA ALA A 42 -36.78 -2.14 1.00
C ALA A 42 -35.48 -2.79 1.48
N ILE A 43 -35.50 -4.09 1.83
CA ILE A 43 -34.31 -4.85 2.19
C ILE A 43 -33.32 -4.90 1.01
N ALA A 44 -33.78 -5.22 -0.19
CA ALA A 44 -32.91 -5.27 -1.37
C ALA A 44 -32.23 -3.92 -1.67
N VAL A 45 -32.99 -2.81 -1.57
CA VAL A 45 -32.42 -1.45 -1.74
C VAL A 45 -31.39 -1.13 -0.66
N LEU A 46 -31.68 -1.42 0.61
CA LEU A 46 -30.73 -1.22 1.71
C LEU A 46 -29.46 -2.04 1.55
N THR A 47 -29.61 -3.31 1.15
CA THR A 47 -28.46 -4.19 0.88
C THR A 47 -27.62 -3.66 -0.29
N ALA A 48 -28.27 -3.18 -1.36
CA ALA A 48 -27.55 -2.61 -2.50
C ALA A 48 -26.80 -1.34 -2.12
N VAL A 49 -27.42 -0.42 -1.36
CA VAL A 49 -26.78 0.80 -0.85
C VAL A 49 -25.61 0.46 0.06
N TYR A 50 -25.80 -0.49 0.97
CA TYR A 50 -24.73 -0.97 1.84
C TYR A 50 -23.58 -1.60 1.03
N ALA A 51 -23.89 -2.45 0.06
CA ALA A 51 -22.87 -3.06 -0.79
C ALA A 51 -22.05 -2.01 -1.54
N VAL A 52 -22.72 -1.03 -2.16
CA VAL A 52 -22.03 0.09 -2.83
C VAL A 52 -21.12 0.85 -1.85
N ALA A 53 -21.59 1.14 -0.64
CA ALA A 53 -20.79 1.84 0.36
C ALA A 53 -19.63 0.98 0.89
N ALA A 54 -19.87 -0.31 1.12
CA ALA A 54 -18.87 -1.25 1.64
C ALA A 54 -17.77 -1.59 0.62
N PHE A 55 -18.13 -1.68 -0.66
CA PHE A 55 -17.17 -1.99 -1.73
C PHE A 55 -16.56 -0.74 -2.38
N TRP A 56 -16.95 0.45 -1.94
CA TRP A 56 -16.39 1.70 -2.45
C TRP A 56 -14.94 1.87 -2.00
N ASN A 57 -14.03 2.06 -2.97
CA ASN A 57 -12.62 2.33 -2.71
C ASN A 57 -11.90 1.20 -1.93
N LEU A 58 -12.31 -0.05 -2.09
CA LEU A 58 -11.60 -1.17 -1.48
C LEU A 58 -10.16 -1.30 -2.02
N GLY A 59 -9.97 -1.04 -3.30
CA GLY A 59 -8.68 -1.19 -3.96
C GLY A 59 -8.42 -2.59 -4.51
N SER A 60 -7.16 -2.88 -4.74
CA SER A 60 -6.69 -4.20 -5.18
C SER A 60 -6.50 -5.13 -3.99
N THR A 61 -6.77 -6.42 -4.18
CA THR A 61 -6.38 -7.49 -3.25
C THR A 61 -5.00 -8.07 -3.57
N ARG A 62 -4.28 -7.44 -4.51
CA ARG A 62 -2.93 -7.83 -4.92
C ARG A 62 -1.94 -6.86 -4.33
N ASP A 63 -1.05 -7.39 -3.51
CA ASP A 63 0.10 -6.71 -2.93
C ASP A 63 1.35 -7.57 -3.22
N PRO A 64 2.57 -7.03 -3.13
CA PRO A 64 3.80 -7.81 -3.26
C PRO A 64 3.81 -9.04 -2.36
N GLN A 65 4.16 -10.18 -2.92
CA GLN A 65 4.13 -11.48 -2.24
C GLN A 65 5.53 -11.99 -1.89
N GLN A 66 6.56 -11.47 -2.54
CA GLN A 66 7.94 -11.86 -2.35
C GLN A 66 8.69 -10.75 -1.64
N PHE A 67 9.70 -11.12 -0.85
CA PHE A 67 10.49 -10.17 -0.08
C PHE A 67 11.96 -10.50 -0.21
N CYS A 68 12.77 -9.48 -0.50
CA CYS A 68 14.22 -9.56 -0.43
C CYS A 68 14.67 -9.25 1.01
N THR A 69 15.51 -10.10 1.55
CA THR A 69 16.06 -9.95 2.90
C THR A 69 17.46 -9.34 2.84
N PHE A 70 17.66 -8.28 3.58
CA PHE A 70 18.94 -7.57 3.71
C PHE A 70 19.52 -7.75 5.10
N GLU A 71 20.84 -7.95 5.16
CA GLU A 71 21.62 -7.80 6.38
C GLU A 71 22.07 -6.35 6.58
N ALA A 72 22.45 -6.00 7.80
CA ALA A 72 22.94 -4.64 8.11
C ALA A 72 24.16 -4.26 7.25
N GLY A 73 24.05 -3.17 6.50
CA GLY A 73 25.06 -2.70 5.57
C GLY A 73 25.06 -3.39 4.20
N GLU A 74 24.19 -4.35 3.99
CA GLU A 74 24.05 -5.01 2.69
C GLU A 74 23.35 -4.09 1.70
N SER A 75 23.72 -4.23 0.42
CA SER A 75 23.20 -3.38 -0.65
C SER A 75 22.69 -4.20 -1.82
N ALA A 76 21.65 -3.70 -2.48
CA ALA A 76 21.28 -4.09 -3.82
C ALA A 76 21.56 -2.94 -4.79
N VAL A 77 22.05 -3.28 -5.98
CA VAL A 77 22.30 -2.35 -7.09
C VAL A 77 21.46 -2.77 -8.28
N LEU A 78 20.50 -1.93 -8.62
CA LEU A 78 19.61 -2.09 -9.77
C LEU A 78 20.24 -1.41 -10.98
N ALA A 79 20.46 -2.13 -12.05
CA ALA A 79 20.85 -1.57 -13.36
C ALA A 79 19.59 -1.31 -14.16
N LEU A 80 19.29 -0.05 -14.44
CA LEU A 80 18.13 0.35 -15.24
C LEU A 80 18.31 -0.01 -16.72
N GLU A 81 17.22 -0.23 -17.44
CA GLU A 81 17.27 -0.49 -18.88
C GLU A 81 17.93 0.63 -19.67
N ARG A 82 17.79 1.87 -19.20
CA ARG A 82 18.37 3.08 -19.78
C ARG A 82 18.63 4.13 -18.71
N GLU A 83 19.57 5.02 -18.95
CA GLU A 83 19.70 6.23 -18.15
C GLU A 83 18.45 7.10 -18.31
N THR A 84 17.81 7.45 -17.20
CA THR A 84 16.56 8.21 -17.18
C THR A 84 16.42 9.06 -15.93
N ALA A 85 15.54 10.08 -16.00
CA ALA A 85 15.13 10.84 -14.84
C ALA A 85 14.13 10.02 -14.01
N ILE A 86 14.42 9.83 -12.73
CA ILE A 86 13.50 9.18 -11.78
C ILE A 86 12.67 10.26 -11.12
N ALA A 87 11.36 10.27 -11.38
CA ALA A 87 10.43 11.26 -10.85
C ALA A 87 9.75 10.77 -9.56
N THR A 88 9.43 9.47 -9.50
CA THR A 88 8.73 8.89 -8.35
C THR A 88 9.33 7.54 -8.02
N VAL A 89 9.49 7.28 -6.73
CA VAL A 89 9.91 5.98 -6.19
C VAL A 89 8.84 5.54 -5.22
N TRP A 90 8.42 4.28 -5.34
CA TRP A 90 7.57 3.61 -4.37
C TRP A 90 8.33 2.41 -3.81
N TYR A 91 8.16 2.14 -2.53
CA TYR A 91 8.71 0.95 -1.91
C TYR A 91 7.69 0.30 -0.96
N TYR A 92 7.79 -1.02 -0.82
CA TYR A 92 6.86 -1.83 -0.03
C TYR A 92 7.63 -2.56 1.08
N PRO A 93 7.66 -2.03 2.32
CA PRO A 93 8.41 -2.61 3.41
C PRO A 93 7.81 -3.92 3.92
N GLY A 94 8.69 -4.88 4.24
CA GLY A 94 8.39 -6.10 4.95
C GLY A 94 8.60 -5.99 6.46
N LEU A 95 9.16 -7.05 7.07
CA LEU A 95 9.43 -7.09 8.50
C LEU A 95 10.66 -6.25 8.88
N SER A 96 10.80 -6.05 10.19
CA SER A 96 11.86 -5.30 10.88
C SER A 96 11.68 -3.79 10.82
N THR A 97 12.66 -3.05 11.36
CA THR A 97 12.65 -1.59 11.41
C THR A 97 14.04 -1.06 11.14
N GLY A 98 14.15 0.08 10.52
CA GLY A 98 15.38 0.73 10.14
C GLY A 98 15.14 1.70 8.99
N GLU A 99 16.13 1.87 8.14
CA GLU A 99 16.01 2.65 6.91
C GLU A 99 16.90 2.06 5.82
N TYR A 100 16.53 2.26 4.58
CA TYR A 100 17.42 2.07 3.44
C TYR A 100 17.92 3.41 2.98
N THR A 101 19.22 3.54 2.72
CA THR A 101 19.77 4.67 1.97
C THR A 101 19.58 4.44 0.49
N LEU A 102 19.09 5.45 -0.21
CA LEU A 102 18.90 5.46 -1.66
C LEU A 102 20.00 6.29 -2.31
N ALA A 103 20.70 5.77 -3.31
CA ALA A 103 21.73 6.47 -4.04
C ALA A 103 21.67 6.18 -5.53
N TYR A 104 21.95 7.18 -6.35
CA TYR A 104 21.91 7.13 -7.80
C TYR A 104 23.29 7.21 -8.42
N SER A 105 23.48 6.58 -9.57
CA SER A 105 24.69 6.62 -10.36
C SER A 105 24.39 6.56 -11.86
N THR A 106 25.24 7.18 -12.66
CA THR A 106 25.20 7.06 -14.14
C THR A 106 26.25 6.07 -14.66
N ASP A 107 27.30 5.77 -13.88
CA ASP A 107 28.43 4.91 -14.27
C ASP A 107 28.47 3.55 -13.54
N GLY A 108 27.62 3.36 -12.52
CA GLY A 108 27.57 2.18 -11.67
C GLY A 108 28.74 2.05 -10.67
N VAL A 109 29.60 3.06 -10.58
CA VAL A 109 30.79 3.09 -9.70
C VAL A 109 30.66 4.18 -8.64
N THR A 110 30.36 5.40 -9.08
CA THR A 110 30.22 6.57 -8.20
C THR A 110 28.75 6.80 -7.88
N PHE A 111 28.36 6.58 -6.64
CA PHE A 111 26.98 6.75 -6.18
C PHE A 111 26.82 8.04 -5.37
N THR A 112 25.85 8.85 -5.75
CA THR A 112 25.47 10.07 -5.05
C THR A 112 24.19 9.82 -4.24
N PRO A 113 24.15 10.20 -2.95
CA PRO A 113 22.94 10.07 -2.14
C PRO A 113 21.73 10.75 -2.80
N ALA A 114 20.61 10.04 -2.86
CA ALA A 114 19.37 10.52 -3.45
C ALA A 114 18.24 10.65 -2.41
N GLY A 115 18.29 9.86 -1.33
CA GLY A 115 17.25 9.91 -0.29
C GLY A 115 17.38 8.77 0.71
N THR A 116 16.35 8.64 1.54
CA THR A 116 16.18 7.52 2.48
C THR A 116 14.77 6.94 2.38
N MET A 117 14.66 5.66 2.66
CA MET A 117 13.41 4.91 2.72
C MET A 117 13.25 4.39 4.15
N PRO A 118 12.62 5.18 5.04
CA PRO A 118 12.40 4.78 6.42
C PRO A 118 11.40 3.62 6.49
N GLN A 119 11.64 2.71 7.44
CA GLN A 119 10.78 1.57 7.73
C GLN A 119 10.53 1.49 9.24
N GLY A 120 9.45 2.07 9.66
CA GLY A 120 9.00 2.02 11.05
C GLY A 120 8.20 0.76 11.36
N TYR A 121 7.89 0.56 12.63
CA TYR A 121 7.09 -0.57 13.08
C TYR A 121 5.70 -0.63 12.44
N ALA A 122 5.11 0.53 12.15
CA ALA A 122 3.76 0.69 11.60
C ALA A 122 3.74 0.75 10.06
N ASP A 123 4.89 0.63 9.39
CA ASP A 123 5.01 0.80 7.94
C ASP A 123 4.94 -0.53 7.17
N LEU A 124 4.78 -1.61 7.89
CA LEU A 124 4.64 -2.96 7.36
C LEU A 124 3.52 -3.06 6.33
N PHE A 125 3.83 -3.66 5.19
CA PHE A 125 2.88 -3.97 4.12
C PHE A 125 2.09 -2.74 3.63
N LYS A 126 2.82 -1.67 3.34
CA LYS A 126 2.29 -0.43 2.79
C LYS A 126 3.15 0.08 1.66
N TRP A 127 2.53 0.65 0.65
CA TRP A 127 3.26 1.42 -0.34
C TRP A 127 3.64 2.79 0.22
N LEU A 128 4.92 3.07 0.26
CA LEU A 128 5.52 4.30 0.78
C LEU A 128 6.37 4.98 -0.28
N GLN A 129 6.65 6.25 -0.07
CA GLN A 129 7.60 7.02 -0.86
C GLN A 129 8.82 7.39 -0.01
N PRO A 130 10.03 7.42 -0.58
CA PRO A 130 11.23 7.83 0.12
C PRO A 130 11.22 9.32 0.48
N GLU A 131 12.01 9.67 1.47
CA GLU A 131 12.39 11.05 1.75
C GLU A 131 13.55 11.43 0.82
N MET A 132 13.24 12.16 -0.26
CA MET A 132 14.22 12.53 -1.26
C MET A 132 15.11 13.69 -0.80
N ALA A 133 16.40 13.57 -1.06
CA ALA A 133 17.35 14.66 -0.82
C ALA A 133 17.18 15.77 -1.87
N ALA A 134 17.26 17.03 -1.43
CA ALA A 134 17.21 18.17 -2.36
C ALA A 134 18.37 18.17 -3.39
N THR A 135 19.45 17.43 -3.10
CA THR A 135 20.62 17.25 -3.96
C THR A 135 20.61 15.96 -4.74
N ALA A 136 19.47 15.23 -4.79
CA ALA A 136 19.35 14.00 -5.55
C ALA A 136 19.71 14.26 -7.04
N PRO A 137 20.47 13.36 -7.69
CA PRO A 137 20.76 13.48 -9.11
C PRO A 137 19.47 13.48 -9.94
N ALA A 138 19.45 14.27 -11.01
CA ALA A 138 18.29 14.36 -11.90
C ALA A 138 18.08 13.08 -12.72
N THR A 139 19.18 12.35 -13.06
CA THR A 139 19.14 11.11 -13.85
C THR A 139 19.95 10.00 -13.20
N ALA A 140 19.61 8.76 -13.49
CA ALA A 140 20.32 7.57 -13.05
C ALA A 140 20.31 6.49 -14.15
N ALA A 141 21.39 5.73 -14.23
CA ALA A 141 21.46 4.44 -14.90
C ALA A 141 21.51 3.28 -13.92
N TYR A 142 21.86 3.58 -12.66
CA TYR A 142 21.92 2.63 -11.56
C TYR A 142 21.32 3.23 -10.31
N VAL A 143 20.60 2.41 -9.57
CA VAL A 143 20.02 2.73 -8.26
C VAL A 143 20.60 1.76 -7.24
N ARG A 144 21.16 2.29 -6.15
CA ARG A 144 21.63 1.48 -5.03
C ARG A 144 20.77 1.75 -3.80
N ILE A 145 20.33 0.69 -3.17
CA ILE A 145 19.74 0.71 -1.84
C ILE A 145 20.67 -0.01 -0.87
N THR A 146 20.79 0.50 0.36
CA THR A 146 21.64 -0.11 1.41
C THR A 146 20.86 -0.11 2.70
N ALA A 147 20.71 -1.30 3.30
CA ALA A 147 19.96 -1.47 4.55
C ALA A 147 20.79 -1.06 5.77
N SER A 148 20.18 -0.38 6.73
CA SER A 148 20.82 0.01 8.00
C SER A 148 20.81 -1.12 9.05
N ALA A 149 19.93 -2.11 8.88
CA ALA A 149 19.72 -3.23 9.79
C ALA A 149 19.31 -4.49 9.02
N HIS A 150 19.07 -5.59 9.71
CA HIS A 150 18.41 -6.75 9.13
C HIS A 150 16.95 -6.40 8.83
N MET A 151 16.58 -6.33 7.54
CA MET A 151 15.30 -5.80 7.07
C MET A 151 14.80 -6.54 5.83
N GLU A 152 13.50 -6.49 5.61
CA GLU A 152 12.86 -7.05 4.42
C GLU A 152 12.23 -5.93 3.57
N LEU A 153 12.40 -6.02 2.26
CA LEU A 153 11.78 -5.15 1.26
C LEU A 153 11.06 -6.00 0.22
N GLY A 154 9.76 -5.79 0.04
CA GLY A 154 8.97 -6.56 -0.91
C GLY A 154 9.09 -6.03 -2.33
N GLU A 155 9.08 -4.71 -2.52
CA GLU A 155 9.11 -4.16 -3.88
C GLU A 155 9.70 -2.76 -3.90
N LEU A 156 10.36 -2.42 -4.99
CA LEU A 156 10.86 -1.09 -5.32
C LEU A 156 10.45 -0.70 -6.75
N ALA A 157 9.46 0.14 -6.88
CA ALA A 157 8.95 0.60 -8.17
C ALA A 157 9.42 2.02 -8.51
N LEU A 158 9.99 2.19 -9.68
CA LEU A 158 10.57 3.45 -10.17
C LEU A 158 9.74 3.97 -11.35
N TYR A 159 9.47 5.27 -11.38
CA TYR A 159 8.69 5.91 -12.44
C TYR A 159 9.40 7.14 -12.97
N ASP A 160 9.30 7.35 -14.27
CA ASP A 160 9.87 8.52 -14.95
C ASP A 160 8.93 9.75 -14.86
N LEU A 161 9.35 10.86 -15.50
CA LEU A 161 8.59 12.12 -15.53
C LEU A 161 7.24 12.02 -16.25
N GLN A 162 7.04 11.00 -17.06
CA GLN A 162 5.79 10.72 -17.76
C GLN A 162 4.85 9.85 -16.93
N GLY A 163 5.36 9.27 -15.83
CA GLY A 163 4.64 8.32 -14.98
C GLY A 163 4.73 6.89 -15.52
N ASP A 164 5.62 6.64 -16.47
CA ASP A 164 5.87 5.30 -16.99
C ASP A 164 6.84 4.56 -16.07
N HIS A 165 6.60 3.26 -15.86
CA HIS A 165 7.47 2.40 -15.05
C HIS A 165 8.85 2.25 -15.71
N ILE A 166 9.90 2.40 -14.90
CA ILE A 166 11.29 2.26 -15.34
C ILE A 166 11.72 0.81 -15.16
N GLY A 167 11.96 0.10 -16.25
CA GLY A 167 12.42 -1.29 -16.23
C GLY A 167 13.83 -1.44 -15.64
N VAL A 168 14.04 -2.54 -14.92
CA VAL A 168 15.33 -2.96 -14.38
C VAL A 168 15.80 -4.17 -15.18
N ARG A 169 17.04 -4.10 -15.73
CA ARG A 169 17.59 -5.17 -16.56
C ARG A 169 18.39 -6.20 -15.78
N ASP A 170 18.91 -5.81 -14.60
CA ASP A 170 19.78 -6.64 -13.77
C ASP A 170 19.80 -6.11 -12.34
N ILE A 171 19.88 -7.01 -11.36
CA ILE A 171 19.97 -6.66 -9.94
C ILE A 171 21.12 -7.44 -9.32
N ALA A 172 22.09 -6.74 -8.75
CA ALA A 172 23.18 -7.31 -7.99
C ALA A 172 22.97 -7.05 -6.50
N GLY A 173 22.88 -8.08 -5.67
CA GLY A 173 22.58 -7.92 -4.25
C GLY A 173 22.40 -9.23 -3.50
N PRO A 174 21.53 -9.27 -2.50
CA PRO A 174 21.13 -10.50 -1.80
C PRO A 174 20.64 -11.58 -2.77
N ALA A 175 20.60 -12.83 -2.31
CA ALA A 175 20.26 -13.98 -3.15
C ALA A 175 18.83 -13.93 -3.72
N ASP A 176 17.93 -13.21 -3.03
CA ASP A 176 16.52 -13.00 -3.37
C ASP A 176 16.24 -11.59 -3.95
N ALA A 177 17.29 -10.90 -4.43
CA ALA A 177 17.17 -9.53 -4.94
C ALA A 177 16.28 -9.40 -6.20
N ASP A 178 16.07 -10.47 -6.96
CA ASP A 178 15.16 -10.49 -8.11
C ASP A 178 13.71 -10.17 -7.71
N ALA A 179 13.33 -10.44 -6.46
CA ALA A 179 12.01 -10.09 -5.91
C ALA A 179 11.80 -8.58 -5.67
N LEU A 180 12.81 -7.73 -5.89
CA LEU A 180 12.70 -6.29 -5.59
C LEU A 180 11.96 -5.48 -6.65
N CYS A 181 11.77 -6.00 -7.88
CA CYS A 181 11.25 -5.22 -9.00
C CYS A 181 10.36 -6.04 -9.94
N ASP A 182 9.71 -7.10 -9.47
CA ASP A 182 8.91 -8.00 -10.30
C ASP A 182 7.39 -7.83 -10.13
N GLU A 183 6.95 -7.10 -9.12
CA GLU A 183 5.54 -6.88 -8.79
C GLU A 183 5.11 -5.40 -8.83
N ALA A 184 5.80 -4.54 -9.60
CA ALA A 184 5.52 -3.10 -9.71
C ALA A 184 4.10 -2.78 -10.19
N ASP A 185 3.40 -3.73 -10.83
CA ASP A 185 1.99 -3.59 -11.22
C ASP A 185 1.02 -3.58 -10.02
N THR A 186 1.51 -3.89 -8.82
CA THR A 186 0.74 -3.84 -7.57
C THR A 186 0.73 -2.44 -6.92
N VAL A 187 1.53 -1.48 -7.43
CA VAL A 187 1.51 -0.09 -6.95
C VAL A 187 0.11 0.50 -7.17
N PRO A 188 -0.57 0.98 -6.11
CA PRO A 188 -1.93 1.46 -6.24
C PRO A 188 -1.98 2.82 -6.95
N ALA A 189 -2.88 2.97 -7.90
CA ALA A 189 -3.11 4.26 -8.59
C ALA A 189 -3.61 5.37 -7.66
N SER A 190 -4.16 5.01 -6.48
CA SER A 190 -4.63 5.94 -5.44
C SER A 190 -4.71 5.21 -4.10
N SER A 191 -4.65 5.94 -2.99
CA SER A 191 -4.86 5.37 -1.66
C SER A 191 -6.23 4.70 -1.55
N THR A 192 -6.23 3.45 -1.11
CA THR A 192 -7.42 2.63 -0.91
C THR A 192 -7.40 1.97 0.46
N TYR A 193 -8.48 1.30 0.86
CA TYR A 193 -8.56 0.64 2.16
C TYR A 193 -7.67 -0.60 2.27
N TYR A 194 -7.39 -1.31 1.16
CA TYR A 194 -6.54 -2.50 1.15
C TYR A 194 -5.03 -2.20 1.06
N ASN A 195 -4.65 -1.00 0.63
CA ASN A 195 -3.24 -0.68 0.40
C ASN A 195 -2.55 -0.08 1.63
N SER A 196 -3.11 -0.29 2.81
CA SER A 196 -2.46 0.10 4.07
C SER A 196 -2.98 -0.73 5.24
N THR A 197 -2.11 -1.07 6.15
CA THR A 197 -2.47 -1.65 7.45
C THR A 197 -2.88 -0.54 8.42
N TYR A 198 -3.95 -0.76 9.19
CA TYR A 198 -4.46 0.20 10.16
C TYR A 198 -4.45 -0.39 11.55
N PHE A 199 -3.94 0.36 12.52
CA PHE A 199 -3.90 0.09 13.96
C PHE A 199 -3.66 -1.40 14.31
N ASP A 200 -4.69 -2.17 14.70
CA ASP A 200 -4.57 -3.58 15.09
C ASP A 200 -4.22 -4.52 13.92
N GLU A 201 -4.49 -4.14 12.69
CA GLU A 201 -4.14 -4.93 11.50
C GLU A 201 -2.63 -5.16 11.40
N ILE A 202 -1.82 -4.19 11.85
CA ILE A 202 -0.35 -4.29 11.88
C ILE A 202 0.09 -5.51 12.70
N TYR A 203 -0.53 -5.73 13.87
CA TYR A 203 -0.21 -6.87 14.74
C TYR A 203 -0.65 -8.20 14.13
N HIS A 204 -1.84 -8.21 13.52
CA HIS A 204 -2.38 -9.39 12.86
C HIS A 204 -1.57 -9.75 11.61
N ALA A 205 -1.22 -8.78 10.78
CA ALA A 205 -0.39 -8.99 9.60
C ALA A 205 1.00 -9.54 9.96
N ARG A 206 1.69 -8.95 10.98
CA ARG A 206 2.95 -9.47 11.49
C ARG A 206 2.85 -10.91 11.98
N THR A 207 1.80 -11.20 12.75
CA THR A 207 1.61 -12.53 13.32
C THR A 207 1.33 -13.54 12.21
N ALA A 208 0.45 -13.22 11.28
CA ALA A 208 0.14 -14.08 10.15
C ALA A 208 1.39 -14.38 9.31
N TYR A 209 2.15 -13.37 8.92
CA TYR A 209 3.35 -13.51 8.11
C TYR A 209 4.44 -14.37 8.78
N LYS A 210 4.60 -14.28 10.12
CA LYS A 210 5.60 -15.10 10.85
C LYS A 210 5.22 -16.57 10.98
N HIS A 211 4.01 -16.95 10.64
CA HIS A 211 3.51 -18.33 10.75
C HIS A 211 3.31 -19.02 9.41
N VAL A 212 3.67 -18.38 8.31
CA VAL A 212 3.72 -18.95 6.97
C VAL A 212 5.13 -19.44 6.69
#